data_d2666b8258e2b2536f1421481ab9d279
#
_entry.id   d2666b8258e2b2536f1421481ab9d279
#
_cell.length_a   1.000
_cell.length_b   1.000
_cell.length_c   1.000
_cell.angle_alpha   90.00
_cell.angle_beta   90.00
_cell.angle_gamma   90.00
#
_symmetry.space_group_name_H-M   'P 1'
#
loop_
_entity.id
_entity.type
_entity.pdbx_description
1 polymer ?
#
loop_
_entity_poly.entity_id
_entity_poly.type
_entity_poly.pdbx_seq_one_letter_code
_entity_poly.pdbx_strand_id
1 'polypeptide(L)'
;MKQLVTLLFTLLLPFLSGAQNIKGYVINGNTNEALTGVNIYIDGTTIGTTTDKNGFFDLEIESLPMVLTVSYIGFASRKIAIVTLPNEEMRIELRSIASLLPEAVVSSKPKIDTVYKEPYSVIDYDFFDNYILLLVYRGVRKRYSVILIDESGKELTEEPLGQRVPVGFYKGCLGAVYFLTGDVARQIYIQDEKIYFYKPVDLLTFERAAYSCVLSANDYVYFQNYFVKGQVVQYHRIHKKSKNGEKEKENFALIIDEQRAIMAEAESDFQKMVQDIEQFQAQPMGIGERMSRADFLSRVVFEPLYVPLFQLNDTLIIFNHRMNQIEFYQTPETIFKTVSITYPQDKKWIKEIIRDEETQLFYTLSNTRWGYIVQRIDVQTGETQNLIELERAFVNNIKIKGGFLYFLQNDFRNNDVVSKLQKVRIE
;
A
#
# COMPACT_ATOMS: atom_id res chain seq x y z
N MET A 1 -72.59 -14.25 8.26
CA MET A 1 -71.32 -15.05 8.24
C MET A 1 -70.72 -15.27 6.85
N LYS A 2 -71.44 -15.12 5.72
CA LYS A 2 -70.88 -15.28 4.35
C LYS A 2 -70.12 -14.10 3.78
N GLN A 3 -70.29 -12.89 4.31
CA GLN A 3 -69.58 -11.69 3.84
C GLN A 3 -68.21 -11.42 4.53
N LEU A 4 -67.94 -12.08 5.67
CA LEU A 4 -66.69 -11.94 6.39
C LEU A 4 -65.57 -12.86 5.86
N VAL A 5 -65.90 -13.90 5.15
CA VAL A 5 -64.95 -14.90 4.57
C VAL A 5 -64.34 -14.38 3.24
N THR A 6 -65.08 -13.56 2.51
CA THR A 6 -64.63 -13.00 1.22
C THR A 6 -63.62 -11.86 1.38
N LEU A 7 -63.63 -11.16 2.52
CA LEU A 7 -62.70 -10.05 2.79
C LEU A 7 -61.34 -10.58 3.29
N LEU A 8 -61.24 -11.77 3.80
CA LEU A 8 -60.00 -12.38 4.30
C LEU A 8 -59.16 -13.04 3.21
N PHE A 9 -59.75 -13.33 2.04
CA PHE A 9 -59.06 -13.97 0.93
C PHE A 9 -58.41 -13.00 -0.05
N THR A 10 -58.71 -11.71 0.03
CA THR A 10 -58.11 -10.67 -0.80
C THR A 10 -56.83 -10.04 -0.21
N LEU A 11 -56.44 -10.45 1.02
CA LEU A 11 -55.24 -9.87 1.71
C LEU A 11 -54.01 -10.79 1.60
N LEU A 12 -54.09 -11.90 0.91
CA LEU A 12 -52.95 -12.82 0.67
C LEU A 12 -52.60 -12.87 -0.83
N LEU A 13 -52.42 -11.71 -1.46
CA LEU A 13 -51.60 -11.65 -2.66
C LEU A 13 -50.13 -11.66 -2.22
N PRO A 14 -49.35 -12.72 -2.46
CA PRO A 14 -47.91 -12.64 -2.28
C PRO A 14 -47.43 -11.56 -3.23
N PHE A 15 -46.67 -10.60 -2.70
CA PHE A 15 -45.77 -9.78 -3.50
C PHE A 15 -44.82 -10.78 -4.19
N LEU A 16 -45.13 -11.16 -5.40
CA LEU A 16 -44.20 -11.79 -6.33
C LEU A 16 -43.19 -10.67 -6.68
N SER A 17 -42.23 -10.44 -5.80
CA SER A 17 -40.99 -9.78 -6.17
C SER A 17 -40.33 -10.74 -7.14
N GLY A 18 -40.53 -10.53 -8.42
CA GLY A 18 -39.83 -11.32 -9.46
C GLY A 18 -38.34 -10.97 -9.33
N ALA A 19 -37.54 -11.93 -8.88
CA ALA A 19 -36.11 -11.86 -8.98
C ALA A 19 -35.75 -11.60 -10.44
N GLN A 20 -35.05 -10.52 -10.71
CA GLN A 20 -34.58 -10.14 -12.04
C GLN A 20 -33.12 -10.51 -12.16
N ASN A 21 -32.70 -11.07 -13.29
CA ASN A 21 -31.34 -11.48 -13.52
C ASN A 21 -30.70 -10.63 -14.61
N ILE A 22 -29.45 -10.23 -14.36
CA ILE A 22 -28.55 -9.67 -15.38
C ILE A 22 -27.58 -10.75 -15.80
N LYS A 23 -27.51 -10.99 -17.10
CA LYS A 23 -26.66 -12.01 -17.72
C LYS A 23 -25.70 -11.37 -18.71
N GLY A 24 -24.54 -12.01 -18.89
CA GLY A 24 -23.59 -11.55 -19.89
C GLY A 24 -22.28 -12.31 -19.89
N TYR A 25 -21.34 -11.78 -20.66
CA TYR A 25 -20.01 -12.34 -20.84
C TYR A 25 -18.95 -11.29 -20.52
N VAL A 26 -17.90 -11.73 -19.86
CA VAL A 26 -16.70 -10.89 -19.63
C VAL A 26 -15.56 -11.45 -20.46
N ILE A 27 -14.94 -10.55 -21.24
CA ILE A 27 -13.86 -10.89 -22.14
C ILE A 27 -12.66 -9.96 -21.94
N ASN A 28 -11.50 -10.43 -22.37
CA ASN A 28 -10.30 -9.60 -22.51
C ASN A 28 -10.48 -8.67 -23.73
N GLY A 29 -10.52 -7.37 -23.50
CA GLY A 29 -10.70 -6.37 -24.55
C GLY A 29 -9.60 -6.33 -25.61
N ASN A 30 -8.44 -6.97 -25.36
CA ASN A 30 -7.33 -7.01 -26.31
C ASN A 30 -7.31 -8.30 -27.14
N THR A 31 -7.57 -9.46 -26.50
CA THR A 31 -7.47 -10.78 -27.16
C THR A 31 -8.82 -11.35 -27.56
N ASN A 32 -9.94 -10.77 -27.08
CA ASN A 32 -11.31 -11.28 -27.19
C ASN A 32 -11.54 -12.65 -26.52
N GLU A 33 -10.61 -13.12 -25.71
CA GLU A 33 -10.73 -14.37 -24.96
C GLU A 33 -11.64 -14.20 -23.77
N ALA A 34 -12.40 -15.25 -23.44
CA ALA A 34 -13.26 -15.29 -22.27
C ALA A 34 -12.44 -15.24 -20.98
N LEU A 35 -12.86 -14.44 -20.00
CA LEU A 35 -12.22 -14.33 -18.70
C LEU A 35 -12.98 -15.13 -17.65
N THR A 36 -12.35 -16.19 -17.13
CA THR A 36 -12.90 -17.07 -16.09
C THR A 36 -12.58 -16.54 -14.70
N GLY A 37 -13.56 -16.58 -13.77
CA GLY A 37 -13.36 -16.20 -12.38
C GLY A 37 -13.32 -14.68 -12.17
N VAL A 38 -13.88 -13.90 -13.07
CA VAL A 38 -14.07 -12.45 -12.90
C VAL A 38 -15.11 -12.21 -11.82
N ASN A 39 -14.83 -11.38 -10.83
CA ASN A 39 -15.77 -10.97 -9.80
C ASN A 39 -16.74 -9.90 -10.35
N ILE A 40 -18.03 -10.13 -10.16
CA ILE A 40 -19.09 -9.19 -10.54
C ILE A 40 -20.00 -9.00 -9.34
N TYR A 41 -20.12 -7.77 -8.85
CA TYR A 41 -20.94 -7.49 -7.67
C TYR A 41 -21.61 -6.11 -7.76
N ILE A 42 -22.70 -5.97 -7.00
CA ILE A 42 -23.43 -4.71 -6.88
C ILE A 42 -22.70 -3.82 -5.87
N ASP A 43 -22.29 -2.64 -6.31
CA ASP A 43 -21.53 -1.68 -5.50
C ASP A 43 -22.27 -1.33 -4.20
N GLY A 44 -21.59 -1.43 -3.06
CA GLY A 44 -22.15 -1.18 -1.73
C GLY A 44 -22.98 -2.33 -1.14
N THR A 45 -23.03 -3.51 -1.79
CA THR A 45 -23.74 -4.70 -1.28
C THR A 45 -22.81 -5.91 -1.20
N THR A 46 -23.34 -7.03 -0.65
CA THR A 46 -22.68 -8.34 -0.68
C THR A 46 -23.18 -9.24 -1.82
N ILE A 47 -24.04 -8.71 -2.69
CA ILE A 47 -24.64 -9.46 -3.81
C ILE A 47 -23.66 -9.47 -4.97
N GLY A 48 -23.24 -10.66 -5.41
CA GLY A 48 -22.28 -10.81 -6.49
C GLY A 48 -22.26 -12.24 -7.05
N THR A 49 -21.55 -12.39 -8.17
CA THR A 49 -21.29 -13.66 -8.84
C THR A 49 -19.91 -13.67 -9.47
N THR A 50 -19.47 -14.80 -10.02
CA THR A 50 -18.23 -14.93 -10.77
C THR A 50 -18.48 -15.53 -12.14
N THR A 51 -17.63 -15.18 -13.12
CA THR A 51 -17.74 -15.78 -14.47
C THR A 51 -17.31 -17.25 -14.48
N ASP A 52 -18.00 -18.03 -15.28
CA ASP A 52 -17.64 -19.42 -15.59
C ASP A 52 -16.46 -19.52 -16.58
N LYS A 53 -16.13 -20.76 -17.00
CA LYS A 53 -15.04 -21.03 -17.97
C LYS A 53 -15.24 -20.40 -19.35
N ASN A 54 -16.45 -20.02 -19.69
CA ASN A 54 -16.80 -19.36 -20.96
C ASN A 54 -16.89 -17.82 -20.79
N GLY A 55 -16.55 -17.31 -19.60
CA GLY A 55 -16.72 -15.91 -19.26
C GLY A 55 -18.14 -15.48 -18.97
N PHE A 56 -19.10 -16.42 -18.91
CA PHE A 56 -20.51 -16.13 -18.68
C PHE A 56 -20.80 -15.91 -17.20
N PHE A 57 -21.70 -14.96 -16.91
CA PHE A 57 -22.23 -14.71 -15.58
C PHE A 57 -23.74 -14.56 -15.60
N ASP A 58 -24.36 -14.90 -14.49
CA ASP A 58 -25.77 -14.71 -14.19
C ASP A 58 -25.87 -14.15 -12.76
N LEU A 59 -26.39 -12.93 -12.63
CA LEU A 59 -26.49 -12.21 -11.35
C LEU A 59 -27.93 -11.86 -11.07
N GLU A 60 -28.44 -12.37 -9.97
CA GLU A 60 -29.76 -12.02 -9.44
C GLU A 60 -29.72 -10.63 -8.77
N ILE A 61 -30.71 -9.80 -9.08
CA ILE A 61 -30.79 -8.44 -8.58
C ILE A 61 -32.12 -8.16 -7.92
N GLU A 62 -32.13 -7.28 -6.90
CA GLU A 62 -33.32 -6.92 -6.14
C GLU A 62 -34.01 -5.66 -6.66
N SER A 63 -33.23 -4.71 -7.15
CA SER A 63 -33.75 -3.38 -7.56
C SER A 63 -32.82 -2.63 -8.52
N LEU A 64 -33.39 -1.70 -9.27
CA LEU A 64 -32.71 -0.74 -10.13
C LEU A 64 -33.06 0.69 -9.66
N PRO A 65 -32.23 1.72 -9.90
CA PRO A 65 -30.92 1.64 -10.56
C PRO A 65 -29.81 1.14 -9.62
N MET A 66 -28.74 0.58 -10.19
CA MET A 66 -27.56 0.13 -9.44
C MET A 66 -26.27 0.31 -10.23
N VAL A 67 -25.14 0.09 -9.57
CA VAL A 67 -23.81 0.07 -10.19
C VAL A 67 -23.23 -1.33 -10.05
N LEU A 68 -22.90 -1.96 -11.18
CA LEU A 68 -22.12 -3.19 -11.21
C LEU A 68 -20.64 -2.85 -11.20
N THR A 69 -19.90 -3.48 -10.30
CA THR A 69 -18.44 -3.46 -10.32
C THR A 69 -17.94 -4.79 -10.83
N VAL A 70 -17.12 -4.76 -11.88
CA VAL A 70 -16.52 -5.93 -12.52
C VAL A 70 -15.01 -5.83 -12.31
N SER A 71 -14.42 -6.82 -11.64
CA SER A 71 -13.00 -6.82 -11.29
C SER A 71 -12.35 -8.17 -11.55
N TYR A 72 -11.13 -8.14 -12.08
CA TYR A 72 -10.32 -9.32 -12.34
C TYR A 72 -8.84 -8.99 -12.16
N ILE A 73 -8.10 -9.92 -11.57
CA ILE A 73 -6.67 -9.74 -11.28
C ILE A 73 -5.91 -9.50 -12.59
N GLY A 74 -5.12 -8.40 -12.63
CA GLY A 74 -4.35 -8.00 -13.82
C GLY A 74 -5.15 -7.20 -14.86
N PHE A 75 -6.39 -6.82 -14.53
CA PHE A 75 -7.25 -6.01 -15.40
C PHE A 75 -7.77 -4.78 -14.64
N ALA A 76 -7.96 -3.69 -15.35
CA ALA A 76 -8.59 -2.49 -14.80
C ALA A 76 -10.06 -2.78 -14.44
N SER A 77 -10.44 -2.51 -13.19
CA SER A 77 -11.83 -2.65 -12.73
C SER A 77 -12.75 -1.71 -13.50
N ARG A 78 -13.97 -2.17 -13.78
CA ARG A 78 -14.95 -1.38 -14.51
C ARG A 78 -16.25 -1.25 -13.71
N LYS A 79 -16.73 -0.02 -13.55
CA LYS A 79 -18.04 0.28 -12.96
C LYS A 79 -19.03 0.57 -14.08
N ILE A 80 -20.21 -0.07 -14.03
CA ILE A 80 -21.25 0.04 -15.03
C ILE A 80 -22.57 0.38 -14.34
N ALA A 81 -23.11 1.55 -14.65
CA ALA A 81 -24.43 1.95 -14.14
C ALA A 81 -25.53 1.21 -14.93
N ILE A 82 -26.40 0.51 -14.22
CA ILE A 82 -27.57 -0.17 -14.78
C ILE A 82 -28.81 0.59 -14.30
N VAL A 83 -29.44 1.32 -15.21
CA VAL A 83 -30.63 2.13 -14.92
C VAL A 83 -31.91 1.36 -15.27
N THR A 84 -31.87 0.58 -16.35
CA THR A 84 -32.95 -0.31 -16.81
C THR A 84 -32.38 -1.70 -17.06
N LEU A 85 -33.24 -2.71 -16.95
CA LEU A 85 -32.84 -4.09 -17.24
C LEU A 85 -32.36 -4.21 -18.69
N PRO A 86 -31.15 -4.75 -18.94
CA PRO A 86 -30.69 -5.03 -20.31
C PRO A 86 -31.62 -6.01 -21.01
N ASN A 87 -32.03 -5.72 -22.24
CA ASN A 87 -32.88 -6.60 -23.06
C ASN A 87 -32.08 -7.77 -23.64
N GLU A 88 -30.77 -7.70 -23.67
CA GLU A 88 -29.84 -8.69 -24.20
C GLU A 88 -28.74 -8.99 -23.19
N GLU A 89 -28.02 -10.09 -23.40
CA GLU A 89 -26.84 -10.43 -22.60
C GLU A 89 -25.77 -9.39 -22.75
N MET A 90 -25.25 -8.92 -21.62
CA MET A 90 -24.24 -7.88 -21.60
C MET A 90 -22.89 -8.44 -22.07
N ARG A 91 -22.18 -7.68 -22.89
CA ARG A 91 -20.78 -7.94 -23.21
C ARG A 91 -19.89 -6.93 -22.50
N ILE A 92 -19.08 -7.40 -21.55
CA ILE A 92 -18.21 -6.56 -20.74
C ILE A 92 -16.76 -6.84 -21.12
N GLU A 93 -16.07 -5.81 -21.59
CA GLU A 93 -14.66 -5.89 -21.94
C GLU A 93 -13.82 -5.32 -20.80
N LEU A 94 -12.91 -6.13 -20.25
CA LEU A 94 -11.87 -5.67 -19.34
C LEU A 94 -10.57 -5.47 -20.11
N ARG A 95 -9.87 -4.39 -19.81
CA ARG A 95 -8.55 -4.12 -20.39
C ARG A 95 -7.47 -4.58 -19.44
N SER A 96 -6.53 -5.36 -19.93
CA SER A 96 -5.35 -5.74 -19.16
C SER A 96 -4.58 -4.48 -18.75
N ILE A 97 -4.19 -4.39 -17.49
CA ILE A 97 -3.36 -3.29 -17.00
C ILE A 97 -2.03 -3.26 -17.79
N ALA A 98 -1.46 -4.41 -18.11
CA ALA A 98 -0.26 -4.51 -18.94
C ALA A 98 -0.41 -3.91 -20.35
N SER A 99 -1.63 -3.90 -20.92
CA SER A 99 -1.90 -3.35 -22.26
C SER A 99 -2.26 -1.87 -22.25
N LEU A 100 -2.53 -1.29 -21.09
CA LEU A 100 -2.74 0.17 -20.95
C LEU A 100 -1.42 0.93 -20.96
N LEU A 101 -0.30 0.22 -20.86
CA LEU A 101 1.04 0.79 -20.83
C LEU A 101 1.62 0.88 -22.25
N PRO A 102 2.20 2.02 -22.68
CA PRO A 102 2.95 2.09 -23.90
C PRO A 102 4.11 1.10 -23.87
N GLU A 103 4.41 0.45 -24.99
CA GLU A 103 5.60 -0.39 -25.15
C GLU A 103 6.84 0.39 -24.69
N ALA A 104 7.57 -0.16 -23.69
CA ALA A 104 8.76 0.50 -23.15
C ALA A 104 9.81 0.57 -24.26
N VAL A 105 9.95 1.72 -24.87
CA VAL A 105 11.06 2.03 -25.79
C VAL A 105 12.30 2.16 -24.90
N VAL A 106 13.17 1.17 -24.94
CA VAL A 106 14.51 1.24 -24.32
C VAL A 106 15.29 2.33 -25.04
N SER A 107 15.14 3.57 -24.56
CA SER A 107 15.86 4.74 -25.04
C SER A 107 17.18 4.88 -24.30
N SER A 108 18.22 5.23 -25.02
CA SER A 108 19.48 5.70 -24.49
C SER A 108 19.28 6.73 -23.38
N LYS A 109 19.72 6.45 -22.17
CA LYS A 109 19.68 7.25 -20.92
C LYS A 109 18.37 7.98 -20.65
N PRO A 110 17.64 7.59 -19.64
CA PRO A 110 16.35 8.17 -19.28
C PRO A 110 16.49 9.68 -19.02
N LYS A 111 15.56 10.47 -19.53
CA LYS A 111 15.50 11.91 -19.26
C LYS A 111 15.01 12.13 -17.85
N ILE A 112 15.90 12.64 -16.99
CA ILE A 112 15.58 13.01 -15.62
C ILE A 112 15.23 14.49 -15.57
N ASP A 113 14.07 14.81 -15.04
CA ASP A 113 13.58 16.17 -14.90
C ASP A 113 13.60 16.60 -13.44
N THR A 114 14.08 17.83 -13.16
CA THR A 114 13.98 18.44 -11.83
C THR A 114 12.54 18.94 -11.61
N VAL A 115 11.87 18.43 -10.59
CA VAL A 115 10.46 18.77 -10.28
C VAL A 115 10.37 20.17 -9.69
N TYR A 116 11.20 20.48 -8.69
CA TYR A 116 11.23 21.76 -8.01
C TYR A 116 12.57 22.46 -8.25
N LYS A 117 12.53 23.62 -8.93
CA LYS A 117 13.72 24.28 -9.49
C LYS A 117 14.35 25.34 -8.55
N GLU A 118 13.64 25.70 -7.50
CA GLU A 118 14.13 26.70 -6.55
C GLU A 118 15.43 26.26 -5.84
N PRO A 119 16.27 27.21 -5.38
CA PRO A 119 17.62 26.92 -4.86
C PRO A 119 17.63 26.29 -3.46
N TYR A 120 16.51 25.80 -2.97
CA TYR A 120 16.39 25.18 -1.64
C TYR A 120 16.71 23.69 -1.69
N SER A 121 17.15 23.16 -0.52
CA SER A 121 17.34 21.73 -0.35
C SER A 121 16.01 21.09 0.03
N VAL A 122 15.53 20.15 -0.77
CA VAL A 122 14.36 19.33 -0.46
C VAL A 122 14.79 18.19 0.45
N ILE A 123 14.29 18.16 1.69
CA ILE A 123 14.67 17.17 2.70
C ILE A 123 13.78 15.93 2.58
N ASP A 124 12.50 16.16 2.32
CA ASP A 124 11.48 15.12 2.20
C ASP A 124 10.34 15.60 1.30
N TYR A 125 9.56 14.67 0.78
CA TYR A 125 8.37 14.97 -0.01
C TYR A 125 7.32 13.87 0.14
N ASP A 126 6.05 14.24 -0.08
CA ASP A 126 4.96 13.28 -0.22
C ASP A 126 3.89 13.79 -1.18
N PHE A 127 3.05 12.88 -1.65
CA PHE A 127 1.94 13.18 -2.55
C PHE A 127 0.65 13.40 -1.75
N PHE A 128 -0.06 14.46 -2.10
CA PHE A 128 -1.37 14.79 -1.57
C PHE A 128 -2.31 15.07 -2.75
N ASP A 129 -3.14 14.09 -3.10
CA ASP A 129 -3.95 14.10 -4.32
C ASP A 129 -3.10 14.47 -5.57
N ASN A 130 -3.44 15.57 -6.26
CA ASN A 130 -2.72 16.07 -7.43
C ASN A 130 -1.59 17.05 -7.08
N TYR A 131 -1.25 17.17 -5.80
CA TYR A 131 -0.18 18.05 -5.32
C TYR A 131 1.01 17.25 -4.79
N ILE A 132 2.12 17.95 -4.67
CA ILE A 132 3.32 17.44 -3.99
C ILE A 132 3.62 18.36 -2.81
N LEU A 133 3.72 17.77 -1.63
CA LEU A 133 4.23 18.45 -0.43
C LEU A 133 5.75 18.31 -0.41
N LEU A 134 6.44 19.41 -0.23
CA LEU A 134 7.90 19.46 -0.08
C LEU A 134 8.25 19.96 1.31
N LEU A 135 9.15 19.27 1.98
CA LEU A 135 9.84 19.77 3.16
C LEU A 135 11.17 20.35 2.72
N VAL A 136 11.35 21.65 2.87
CA VAL A 136 12.55 22.33 2.36
C VAL A 136 13.37 22.95 3.47
N TYR A 137 14.70 23.00 3.24
CA TYR A 137 15.67 23.68 4.06
C TYR A 137 16.30 24.82 3.28
N ARG A 138 16.26 26.03 3.84
CA ARG A 138 16.71 27.24 3.16
C ARG A 138 18.16 27.65 3.46
N GLY A 139 18.91 26.88 4.24
CA GLY A 139 20.30 27.15 4.57
C GLY A 139 20.49 28.40 5.44
N VAL A 140 19.98 29.54 4.98
CA VAL A 140 20.07 30.83 5.69
C VAL A 140 19.21 30.79 6.95
N ARG A 141 19.81 30.98 8.10
CA ARG A 141 19.18 31.00 9.44
C ARG A 141 18.51 29.66 9.83
N LYS A 142 18.92 28.51 9.26
CA LYS A 142 18.41 27.18 9.56
C LYS A 142 16.87 27.15 9.57
N ARG A 143 16.23 27.65 8.53
CA ARG A 143 14.77 27.70 8.41
C ARG A 143 14.26 26.55 7.58
N TYR A 144 13.19 25.97 8.07
CA TYR A 144 12.42 24.91 7.38
C TYR A 144 11.06 25.45 7.00
N SER A 145 10.53 24.94 5.88
CA SER A 145 9.18 25.24 5.41
C SER A 145 8.55 24.01 4.78
N VAL A 146 7.23 23.94 4.85
CA VAL A 146 6.45 23.03 4.01
C VAL A 146 5.93 23.83 2.82
N ILE A 147 6.19 23.33 1.62
CA ILE A 147 5.75 23.95 0.37
C ILE A 147 4.78 23.01 -0.34
N LEU A 148 3.71 23.56 -0.86
CA LEU A 148 2.78 22.87 -1.76
C LEU A 148 3.11 23.26 -3.19
N ILE A 149 3.35 22.28 -4.05
CA ILE A 149 3.53 22.49 -5.48
C ILE A 149 2.51 21.68 -6.28
N ASP A 150 2.21 22.13 -7.48
CA ASP A 150 1.46 21.35 -8.46
C ASP A 150 2.36 20.32 -9.18
N GLU A 151 1.78 19.48 -10.04
CA GLU A 151 2.52 18.46 -10.81
C GLU A 151 3.54 19.04 -11.81
N SER A 152 3.40 20.33 -12.17
CA SER A 152 4.36 21.04 -13.02
C SER A 152 5.59 21.55 -12.24
N GLY A 153 5.52 21.49 -10.91
CA GLY A 153 6.53 22.01 -9.99
C GLY A 153 6.38 23.49 -9.63
N LYS A 154 5.21 24.08 -9.95
CA LYS A 154 4.88 25.45 -9.59
C LYS A 154 4.49 25.50 -8.12
N GLU A 155 5.12 26.42 -7.38
CA GLU A 155 4.79 26.70 -5.98
C GLU A 155 3.44 27.39 -5.88
N LEU A 156 2.55 26.84 -5.04
CA LEU A 156 1.21 27.36 -4.76
C LEU A 156 1.17 28.09 -3.44
N THR A 157 1.76 27.50 -2.40
CA THR A 157 1.83 28.09 -1.07
C THR A 157 3.02 27.55 -0.28
N GLU A 158 3.48 28.35 0.69
CA GLU A 158 4.52 27.99 1.63
C GLU A 158 4.04 28.26 3.05
N GLU A 159 4.30 27.31 3.96
CA GLU A 159 4.07 27.42 5.40
C GLU A 159 5.38 27.30 6.15
N PRO A 160 5.91 28.40 6.75
CA PRO A 160 7.13 28.38 7.51
C PRO A 160 6.98 27.59 8.83
N LEU A 161 7.97 26.75 9.12
CA LEU A 161 7.98 25.92 10.34
C LEU A 161 8.67 26.60 11.55
N GLY A 162 9.23 27.79 11.34
CA GLY A 162 9.98 28.49 12.37
C GLY A 162 11.26 27.77 12.75
N GLN A 163 11.50 27.56 14.06
CA GLN A 163 12.70 26.87 14.59
C GLN A 163 12.50 25.37 14.79
N ARG A 164 11.33 24.81 14.41
CA ARG A 164 11.07 23.38 14.55
C ARG A 164 11.96 22.61 13.60
N VAL A 165 12.66 21.61 14.13
CA VAL A 165 13.47 20.70 13.32
C VAL A 165 12.58 19.54 12.87
N PRO A 166 12.35 19.40 11.57
CA PRO A 166 11.51 18.34 11.04
C PRO A 166 12.25 17.00 11.06
N VAL A 167 11.47 15.91 11.21
CA VAL A 167 11.90 14.54 10.93
C VAL A 167 11.55 14.17 9.49
N GLY A 168 10.33 14.51 9.05
CA GLY A 168 9.84 14.21 7.69
C GLY A 168 8.33 14.18 7.63
N PHE A 169 7.83 13.60 6.53
CA PHE A 169 6.44 13.29 6.33
C PHE A 169 6.16 11.81 6.63
N TYR A 170 4.95 11.53 7.03
CA TYR A 170 4.41 10.17 7.16
C TYR A 170 3.02 10.12 6.54
N LYS A 171 2.81 9.27 5.55
CA LYS A 171 1.50 9.01 4.96
C LYS A 171 0.89 7.79 5.66
N GLY A 172 -0.18 8.03 6.41
CA GLY A 172 -0.87 6.97 7.12
C GLY A 172 -1.69 6.06 6.20
N CYS A 173 -2.05 4.89 6.68
CA CYS A 173 -2.85 3.90 5.94
C CYS A 173 -4.24 4.39 5.51
N LEU A 174 -4.74 5.46 6.09
CA LEU A 174 -5.99 6.15 5.72
C LEU A 174 -5.76 7.26 4.68
N GLY A 175 -4.56 7.40 4.14
CA GLY A 175 -4.21 8.42 3.15
C GLY A 175 -3.86 9.79 3.73
N ALA A 176 -4.04 10.01 5.03
CA ALA A 176 -3.68 11.27 5.66
C ALA A 176 -2.15 11.44 5.74
N VAL A 177 -1.66 12.64 5.40
CA VAL A 177 -0.25 13.00 5.50
C VAL A 177 0.00 13.74 6.81
N TYR A 178 1.04 13.35 7.51
CA TYR A 178 1.48 13.93 8.77
C TYR A 178 2.87 14.54 8.62
N PHE A 179 3.04 15.68 9.23
CA PHE A 179 4.34 16.30 9.46
C PHE A 179 4.87 15.89 10.83
N LEU A 180 6.07 15.34 10.88
CA LEU A 180 6.72 14.83 12.09
C LEU A 180 7.86 15.74 12.54
N THR A 181 7.92 15.95 13.85
CA THR A 181 9.07 16.50 14.56
C THR A 181 9.59 15.47 15.56
N GLY A 182 10.65 15.77 16.30
CA GLY A 182 11.18 14.84 17.31
C GLY A 182 10.23 14.56 18.49
N ASP A 183 9.16 15.33 18.64
CA ASP A 183 8.26 15.29 19.79
C ASP A 183 6.78 15.14 19.42
N VAL A 184 6.37 15.61 18.24
CA VAL A 184 4.96 15.61 17.83
C VAL A 184 4.74 15.25 16.37
N ALA A 185 3.55 14.69 16.08
CA ALA A 185 2.98 14.53 14.76
C ALA A 185 1.82 15.53 14.57
N ARG A 186 1.73 16.12 13.37
CA ARG A 186 0.64 17.02 12.99
C ARG A 186 0.07 16.60 11.64
N GLN A 187 -1.21 16.33 11.58
CA GLN A 187 -1.86 16.06 10.30
C GLN A 187 -1.88 17.32 9.44
N ILE A 188 -1.60 17.15 8.15
CA ILE A 188 -1.67 18.21 7.14
C ILE A 188 -3.03 18.15 6.46
N TYR A 189 -3.63 19.32 6.30
CA TYR A 189 -4.82 19.54 5.47
C TYR A 189 -4.49 20.56 4.39
N ILE A 190 -5.05 20.36 3.22
CA ILE A 190 -4.98 21.30 2.11
C ILE A 190 -6.41 21.74 1.79
N GLN A 191 -6.65 23.05 1.85
CA GLN A 191 -7.90 23.66 1.46
C GLN A 191 -7.60 24.95 0.71
N ASP A 192 -8.22 25.16 -0.44
CA ASP A 192 -8.02 26.34 -1.29
C ASP A 192 -6.52 26.62 -1.55
N GLU A 193 -5.78 25.58 -1.88
CA GLU A 193 -4.31 25.58 -2.11
C GLU A 193 -3.49 26.10 -0.92
N LYS A 194 -4.04 26.11 0.30
CA LYS A 194 -3.35 26.49 1.54
C LYS A 194 -3.11 25.28 2.43
N ILE A 195 -1.97 25.31 3.12
CA ILE A 195 -1.55 24.28 4.05
C ILE A 195 -2.05 24.64 5.46
N TYR A 196 -2.68 23.67 6.12
CA TYR A 196 -3.12 23.78 7.51
C TYR A 196 -2.56 22.60 8.32
N PHE A 197 -2.11 22.88 9.53
CA PHE A 197 -1.71 21.86 10.48
C PHE A 197 -2.77 21.67 11.55
N TYR A 198 -3.18 20.42 11.75
CA TYR A 198 -4.08 20.09 12.85
C TYR A 198 -3.34 20.12 14.19
N LYS A 199 -4.09 19.96 15.28
CA LYS A 199 -3.52 19.91 16.64
C LYS A 199 -2.44 18.85 16.74
N PRO A 200 -1.31 19.15 17.44
CA PRO A 200 -0.24 18.18 17.61
C PRO A 200 -0.70 16.99 18.45
N VAL A 201 -0.18 15.82 18.12
CA VAL A 201 -0.28 14.60 18.90
C VAL A 201 1.13 14.23 19.32
N ASP A 202 1.31 13.81 20.56
CA ASP A 202 2.58 13.27 21.04
C ASP A 202 3.11 12.17 20.12
N LEU A 203 4.41 12.22 19.78
CA LEU A 203 4.97 11.33 18.75
C LEU A 203 4.86 9.86 19.14
N LEU A 204 5.14 9.48 20.39
CA LEU A 204 5.06 8.08 20.84
C LEU A 204 3.61 7.56 20.78
N THR A 205 2.65 8.41 21.15
CA THR A 205 1.23 8.08 21.05
C THR A 205 0.82 7.90 19.60
N PHE A 206 1.29 8.78 18.72
CA PHE A 206 1.07 8.69 17.28
C PHE A 206 1.66 7.41 16.69
N GLU A 207 2.92 7.11 16.97
CA GLU A 207 3.62 5.92 16.44
C GLU A 207 2.92 4.62 16.82
N ARG A 208 2.49 4.49 18.06
CA ARG A 208 1.75 3.32 18.55
C ARG A 208 0.43 3.11 17.80
N ALA A 209 -0.25 4.18 17.43
CA ALA A 209 -1.53 4.11 16.74
C ALA A 209 -1.39 3.99 15.23
N ALA A 210 -0.43 4.71 14.64
CA ALA A 210 -0.32 4.89 13.20
C ALA A 210 0.56 3.84 12.50
N TYR A 211 1.69 3.45 13.11
CA TYR A 211 2.66 2.59 12.43
C TYR A 211 2.22 1.12 12.29
N SER A 212 1.32 0.66 13.15
CA SER A 212 0.73 -0.66 12.99
C SER A 212 -0.34 -0.71 11.90
N CYS A 213 -0.92 0.43 11.52
CA CYS A 213 -1.91 0.52 10.45
C CYS A 213 -1.22 0.46 9.09
N VAL A 214 -1.48 -0.59 8.30
CA VAL A 214 -0.79 -0.84 7.03
C VAL A 214 -1.66 -0.65 5.80
N LEU A 215 -2.99 -0.79 5.93
CA LEU A 215 -3.88 -0.69 4.79
C LEU A 215 -5.30 -0.31 5.23
N SER A 216 -5.95 0.55 4.44
CA SER A 216 -7.40 0.77 4.51
C SER A 216 -8.01 0.32 3.20
N ALA A 217 -8.75 -0.78 3.23
CA ALA A 217 -9.33 -1.41 2.05
C ALA A 217 -10.77 -1.84 2.33
N ASN A 218 -11.66 -1.61 1.38
CA ASN A 218 -13.08 -1.92 1.51
C ASN A 218 -13.66 -1.33 2.82
N ASP A 219 -14.40 -2.11 3.59
CA ASP A 219 -14.99 -1.70 4.87
C ASP A 219 -14.06 -1.88 6.07
N TYR A 220 -12.79 -2.23 5.85
CA TYR A 220 -11.85 -2.60 6.91
C TYR A 220 -10.60 -1.73 6.93
N VAL A 221 -10.01 -1.63 8.10
CA VAL A 221 -8.65 -1.15 8.35
C VAL A 221 -7.82 -2.32 8.82
N TYR A 222 -6.64 -2.49 8.24
CA TYR A 222 -5.73 -3.60 8.50
C TYR A 222 -4.53 -3.14 9.27
N PHE A 223 -4.14 -3.94 10.26
CA PHE A 223 -3.03 -3.68 11.16
C PHE A 223 -2.04 -4.83 11.12
N GLN A 224 -0.77 -4.51 11.23
CA GLN A 224 0.34 -5.46 11.27
C GLN A 224 1.06 -5.35 12.61
N ASN A 225 1.23 -6.47 13.28
CA ASN A 225 1.98 -6.54 14.53
C ASN A 225 3.12 -7.55 14.40
N TYR A 226 4.26 -7.18 14.95
CA TYR A 226 5.45 -8.02 15.02
C TYR A 226 5.62 -8.59 16.43
N PHE A 227 5.92 -9.88 16.50
CA PHE A 227 6.23 -10.59 17.74
C PHE A 227 7.54 -11.36 17.57
N VAL A 228 8.10 -11.83 18.68
CA VAL A 228 9.31 -12.67 18.72
C VAL A 228 10.43 -12.06 17.87
N LYS A 229 10.84 -10.83 18.23
CA LYS A 229 11.87 -10.06 17.50
C LYS A 229 11.58 -9.92 16.00
N GLY A 230 10.31 -9.88 15.60
CA GLY A 230 9.91 -9.72 14.20
C GLY A 230 9.83 -11.01 13.39
N GLN A 231 10.02 -12.18 14.00
CA GLN A 231 9.96 -13.48 13.32
C GLN A 231 8.53 -14.04 13.23
N VAL A 232 7.58 -13.38 13.88
CA VAL A 232 6.14 -13.64 13.78
C VAL A 232 5.44 -12.35 13.40
N VAL A 233 4.68 -12.38 12.33
CA VAL A 233 3.88 -11.25 11.83
C VAL A 233 2.42 -11.65 11.83
N GLN A 234 1.61 -10.92 12.57
CA GLN A 234 0.17 -11.09 12.63
C GLN A 234 -0.53 -9.89 12.00
N TYR A 235 -1.39 -10.17 11.04
CA TYR A 235 -2.34 -9.21 10.51
C TYR A 235 -3.69 -9.39 11.18
N HIS A 236 -4.32 -8.28 11.52
CA HIS A 236 -5.72 -8.25 11.93
C HIS A 236 -6.43 -7.09 11.24
N ARG A 237 -7.74 -7.18 11.19
CA ARG A 237 -8.60 -6.14 10.63
C ARG A 237 -9.66 -5.69 11.60
N ILE A 238 -10.10 -4.46 11.45
CA ILE A 238 -11.20 -3.86 12.20
C ILE A 238 -12.14 -3.21 11.20
N HIS A 239 -13.43 -3.46 11.34
CA HIS A 239 -14.45 -2.87 10.48
C HIS A 239 -14.54 -1.34 10.73
N LYS A 240 -14.57 -0.52 9.67
CA LYS A 240 -14.58 0.96 9.76
C LYS A 240 -15.75 1.55 10.55
N LYS A 241 -16.89 0.84 10.59
CA LYS A 241 -18.09 1.24 11.33
C LYS A 241 -18.12 0.70 12.77
N SER A 242 -17.10 -0.03 13.20
CA SER A 242 -17.03 -0.56 14.57
C SER A 242 -17.00 0.59 15.58
N LYS A 243 -17.88 0.51 16.59
CA LYS A 243 -17.96 1.50 17.68
C LYS A 243 -17.08 1.11 18.89
N ASN A 244 -16.65 -0.13 18.96
CA ASN A 244 -15.98 -0.74 20.12
C ASN A 244 -14.61 -1.36 19.83
N GLY A 245 -13.89 -0.82 18.86
CA GLY A 245 -12.51 -1.13 18.43
C GLY A 245 -11.94 -2.51 18.75
N GLU A 246 -11.64 -2.80 20.02
CA GLU A 246 -10.98 -4.05 20.42
C GLU A 246 -11.89 -5.31 20.37
N LYS A 247 -13.21 -5.16 20.51
CA LYS A 247 -14.14 -6.32 20.52
C LYS A 247 -14.45 -6.87 19.14
N GLU A 248 -14.10 -6.14 18.09
CA GLU A 248 -14.38 -6.51 16.71
C GLU A 248 -13.09 -6.71 15.89
N LYS A 249 -12.00 -7.00 16.58
CA LYS A 249 -10.72 -7.32 15.97
C LYS A 249 -10.74 -8.74 15.44
N GLU A 250 -10.60 -8.89 14.13
CA GLU A 250 -10.54 -10.19 13.46
C GLU A 250 -9.12 -10.48 12.99
N ASN A 251 -8.63 -11.70 13.21
CA ASN A 251 -7.38 -12.16 12.63
C ASN A 251 -7.56 -12.27 11.11
N PHE A 252 -6.55 -11.81 10.36
CA PHE A 252 -6.57 -11.87 8.91
C PHE A 252 -5.52 -12.83 8.36
N ALA A 253 -4.28 -12.75 8.83
CA ALA A 253 -3.20 -13.64 8.42
C ALA A 253 -2.13 -13.75 9.52
N LEU A 254 -1.46 -14.91 9.58
CA LEU A 254 -0.34 -15.15 10.47
C LEU A 254 0.83 -15.73 9.67
N ILE A 255 1.98 -15.07 9.71
CA ILE A 255 3.18 -15.47 9.01
C ILE A 255 4.30 -15.68 10.02
N ILE A 256 4.91 -16.86 10.01
CA ILE A 256 5.91 -17.27 11.00
C ILE A 256 7.18 -17.79 10.29
N ASP A 257 8.33 -17.35 10.75
CA ASP A 257 9.59 -18.07 10.55
C ASP A 257 9.85 -18.92 11.80
N GLU A 258 9.36 -20.16 11.80
CA GLU A 258 9.40 -21.05 12.97
C GLU A 258 10.81 -21.26 13.50
N GLN A 259 11.79 -21.48 12.63
CA GLN A 259 13.17 -21.72 13.04
C GLN A 259 13.78 -20.50 13.72
N ARG A 260 13.61 -19.32 13.12
CA ARG A 260 14.11 -18.07 13.69
C ARG A 260 13.32 -17.63 14.93
N ALA A 261 12.03 -17.91 14.98
CA ALA A 261 11.22 -17.63 16.16
C ALA A 261 11.72 -18.42 17.38
N ILE A 262 11.95 -19.73 17.25
CA ILE A 262 12.52 -20.58 18.31
C ILE A 262 13.90 -20.06 18.74
N MET A 263 14.77 -19.70 17.78
CA MET A 263 16.10 -19.15 18.11
C MET A 263 16.00 -17.80 18.84
N ALA A 264 15.05 -16.95 18.44
CA ALA A 264 14.86 -15.65 19.05
C ALA A 264 14.29 -15.74 20.47
N GLU A 265 13.43 -16.71 20.75
CA GLU A 265 12.95 -17.02 22.10
C GLU A 265 14.06 -17.54 22.99
N ALA A 266 14.83 -18.53 22.53
CA ALA A 266 15.96 -19.09 23.26
C ALA A 266 17.02 -18.04 23.60
N GLU A 267 17.33 -17.12 22.68
CA GLU A 267 18.25 -16.00 22.92
C GLU A 267 17.69 -15.02 23.94
N SER A 268 16.37 -14.75 23.90
CA SER A 268 15.71 -13.87 24.89
C SER A 268 15.79 -14.47 26.31
N ASP A 269 15.57 -15.77 26.44
CA ASP A 269 15.64 -16.47 27.73
C ASP A 269 17.08 -16.55 28.25
N PHE A 270 18.05 -16.79 27.36
CA PHE A 270 19.45 -16.72 27.73
C PHE A 270 19.87 -15.33 28.21
N GLN A 271 19.43 -14.26 27.55
CA GLN A 271 19.72 -12.88 27.99
C GLN A 271 19.08 -12.54 29.34
N LYS A 272 17.85 -12.99 29.62
CA LYS A 272 17.22 -12.85 30.93
C LYS A 272 18.03 -13.58 32.01
N MET A 273 18.43 -14.83 31.73
CA MET A 273 19.25 -15.62 32.66
C MET A 273 20.58 -14.93 32.97
N VAL A 274 21.27 -14.36 31.95
CA VAL A 274 22.51 -13.60 32.13
C VAL A 274 22.27 -12.34 32.97
N GLN A 275 21.18 -11.60 32.75
CA GLN A 275 20.85 -10.42 33.56
C GLN A 275 20.54 -10.79 35.00
N ASP A 276 19.85 -11.89 35.25
CA ASP A 276 19.57 -12.40 36.61
C ASP A 276 20.86 -12.80 37.35
N ILE A 277 21.80 -13.46 36.66
CA ILE A 277 23.12 -13.81 37.18
C ILE A 277 23.96 -12.56 37.49
N GLU A 278 23.91 -11.54 36.62
CA GLU A 278 24.65 -10.29 36.81
C GLU A 278 24.11 -9.40 37.92
N GLN A 279 22.81 -9.43 38.21
CA GLN A 279 22.22 -8.81 39.39
C GLN A 279 22.72 -9.45 40.68
N PHE A 280 23.07 -10.75 40.67
CA PHE A 280 23.68 -11.48 41.77
C PHE A 280 25.17 -11.22 41.96
N GLN A 281 25.90 -10.82 40.88
CA GLN A 281 27.34 -10.56 40.90
C GLN A 281 27.61 -9.07 40.57
N ALA A 282 27.47 -8.22 41.58
CA ALA A 282 27.75 -6.77 41.44
C ALA A 282 29.22 -6.48 41.14
N GLN A 283 29.63 -6.56 39.91
CA GLN A 283 30.88 -5.95 39.37
C GLN A 283 30.62 -5.27 38.03
N PRO A 284 31.11 -4.02 37.81
CA PRO A 284 30.87 -3.29 36.58
C PRO A 284 31.81 -3.77 35.47
N MET A 285 31.29 -4.52 34.49
CA MET A 285 31.96 -4.73 33.24
C MET A 285 31.59 -3.62 32.24
N GLY A 286 32.58 -3.15 31.46
CA GLY A 286 32.48 -1.98 30.58
C GLY A 286 31.34 -1.99 29.57
N ILE A 287 30.67 -0.88 29.50
CA ILE A 287 29.42 -0.60 28.75
C ILE A 287 29.60 -0.72 27.21
N GLY A 288 30.85 -0.64 26.68
CA GLY A 288 31.08 -0.57 25.23
C GLY A 288 30.94 -1.88 24.45
N GLU A 289 31.28 -3.03 25.05
CA GLU A 289 31.25 -4.32 24.31
C GLU A 289 29.88 -5.00 24.31
N ARG A 290 29.00 -4.67 25.24
CA ARG A 290 27.67 -5.28 25.34
C ARG A 290 26.66 -4.78 24.33
N MET A 291 26.74 -3.48 23.96
CA MET A 291 25.84 -2.90 22.94
C MET A 291 26.09 -3.47 21.54
N SER A 292 27.35 -3.78 21.19
CA SER A 292 27.72 -4.26 19.86
C SER A 292 27.16 -5.66 19.54
N ARG A 293 27.13 -6.55 20.53
CA ARG A 293 26.66 -7.95 20.31
C ARG A 293 25.14 -8.05 20.25
N ALA A 294 24.42 -7.35 21.13
CA ALA A 294 22.96 -7.29 21.11
C ALA A 294 22.44 -6.57 19.84
N ASP A 295 23.10 -5.47 19.42
CA ASP A 295 22.81 -4.78 18.18
C ASP A 295 23.10 -5.63 16.95
N PHE A 296 24.22 -6.36 16.93
CA PHE A 296 24.56 -7.26 15.84
C PHE A 296 23.55 -8.40 15.70
N LEU A 297 23.19 -9.05 16.81
CA LEU A 297 22.20 -10.14 16.79
C LEU A 297 20.82 -9.66 16.37
N SER A 298 20.39 -8.49 16.84
CA SER A 298 19.07 -7.94 16.47
C SER A 298 19.00 -7.50 15.00
N ARG A 299 20.08 -6.98 14.45
CA ARG A 299 20.10 -6.44 13.08
C ARG A 299 20.43 -7.47 12.01
N VAL A 300 21.24 -8.48 12.32
CA VAL A 300 21.75 -9.44 11.32
C VAL A 300 21.07 -10.80 11.42
N VAL A 301 20.80 -11.26 12.66
CA VAL A 301 20.21 -12.60 12.87
C VAL A 301 18.71 -12.57 12.92
N PHE A 302 18.12 -11.51 13.53
CA PHE A 302 16.68 -11.38 13.76
C PHE A 302 16.09 -10.18 13.01
N GLU A 303 16.53 -9.97 11.77
CA GLU A 303 15.87 -8.96 10.93
C GLU A 303 14.38 -9.31 10.78
N PRO A 304 13.47 -8.34 11.06
CA PRO A 304 12.03 -8.58 10.96
C PRO A 304 11.61 -9.09 9.59
N LEU A 305 10.62 -9.96 9.56
CA LEU A 305 10.04 -10.45 8.32
C LEU A 305 9.46 -9.29 7.51
N TYR A 306 9.85 -9.19 6.24
CA TYR A 306 9.28 -8.22 5.31
C TYR A 306 8.18 -8.90 4.49
N VAL A 307 6.94 -8.66 4.86
CA VAL A 307 5.76 -9.34 4.29
C VAL A 307 4.63 -8.33 4.04
N PRO A 308 4.83 -7.32 3.17
CA PRO A 308 3.89 -6.22 3.01
C PRO A 308 2.54 -6.67 2.45
N LEU A 309 1.46 -6.07 3.00
CA LEU A 309 0.06 -6.27 2.60
C LEU A 309 -0.38 -5.13 1.69
N PHE A 310 -1.03 -5.48 0.58
CA PHE A 310 -1.61 -4.52 -0.35
C PHE A 310 -3.02 -4.95 -0.77
N GLN A 311 -3.77 -4.00 -1.32
CA GLN A 311 -4.99 -4.26 -2.07
C GLN A 311 -4.68 -4.15 -3.57
N LEU A 312 -5.10 -5.16 -4.34
CA LEU A 312 -5.09 -5.15 -5.79
C LEU A 312 -6.54 -5.34 -6.26
N ASN A 313 -7.15 -4.28 -6.78
CA ASN A 313 -8.60 -4.21 -6.99
C ASN A 313 -9.34 -4.55 -5.68
N ASP A 314 -10.17 -5.60 -5.68
CA ASP A 314 -10.91 -6.04 -4.49
C ASP A 314 -10.23 -7.19 -3.74
N THR A 315 -9.05 -7.61 -4.20
CA THR A 315 -8.30 -8.73 -3.62
C THR A 315 -7.19 -8.21 -2.73
N LEU A 316 -7.02 -8.83 -1.58
CA LEU A 316 -5.89 -8.57 -0.69
C LEU A 316 -4.74 -9.50 -1.05
N ILE A 317 -3.55 -8.94 -1.14
CA ILE A 317 -2.33 -9.69 -1.46
C ILE A 317 -1.24 -9.43 -0.42
N ILE A 318 -0.55 -10.48 -0.03
CA ILE A 318 0.66 -10.40 0.80
C ILE A 318 1.84 -10.88 -0.03
N PHE A 319 2.88 -10.06 -0.13
CA PHE A 319 4.17 -10.50 -0.63
C PHE A 319 4.90 -11.24 0.49
N ASN A 320 4.71 -12.54 0.58
CA ASN A 320 5.33 -13.39 1.58
C ASN A 320 6.78 -13.74 1.16
N HIS A 321 7.72 -12.84 1.45
CA HIS A 321 9.12 -13.03 1.11
C HIS A 321 9.79 -14.17 1.91
N ARG A 322 9.18 -14.61 3.03
CA ARG A 322 9.66 -15.79 3.78
C ARG A 322 9.47 -17.08 2.96
N MET A 323 8.33 -17.18 2.25
CA MET A 323 7.99 -18.33 1.42
C MET A 323 8.33 -18.11 -0.05
N ASN A 324 8.89 -16.95 -0.43
CA ASN A 324 9.15 -16.54 -1.80
C ASN A 324 7.89 -16.64 -2.69
N GLN A 325 6.77 -16.08 -2.22
CA GLN A 325 5.51 -16.12 -2.96
C GLN A 325 4.65 -14.88 -2.70
N ILE A 326 3.75 -14.60 -3.63
CA ILE A 326 2.64 -13.67 -3.46
C ILE A 326 1.42 -14.50 -3.11
N GLU A 327 0.76 -14.19 -2.01
CA GLU A 327 -0.44 -14.85 -1.52
C GLU A 327 -1.67 -13.98 -1.78
N PHE A 328 -2.69 -14.55 -2.37
CA PHE A 328 -3.96 -13.89 -2.68
C PHE A 328 -5.02 -14.41 -1.73
N TYR A 329 -5.67 -13.51 -1.00
CA TYR A 329 -6.64 -13.83 0.04
C TYR A 329 -8.06 -13.57 -0.45
N GLN A 330 -8.92 -14.58 -0.34
CA GLN A 330 -10.36 -14.49 -0.61
C GLN A 330 -11.10 -13.98 0.64
N THR A 331 -10.76 -14.55 1.79
CA THR A 331 -11.30 -14.21 3.11
C THR A 331 -10.16 -14.22 4.13
N PRO A 332 -10.37 -13.79 5.39
CA PRO A 332 -9.39 -14.00 6.44
C PRO A 332 -8.91 -15.46 6.47
N GLU A 333 -7.58 -15.62 6.59
CA GLU A 333 -6.89 -16.91 6.68
C GLU A 333 -7.08 -17.87 5.48
N THR A 334 -7.79 -17.44 4.41
CA THR A 334 -8.05 -18.28 3.23
C THR A 334 -7.31 -17.78 2.00
N ILE A 335 -6.20 -18.45 1.68
CA ILE A 335 -5.44 -18.21 0.45
C ILE A 335 -6.07 -19.01 -0.66
N PHE A 336 -6.45 -18.36 -1.76
CA PHE A 336 -7.01 -19.05 -2.94
C PHE A 336 -6.03 -19.19 -4.10
N LYS A 337 -4.97 -18.39 -4.10
CA LYS A 337 -3.92 -18.44 -5.13
C LYS A 337 -2.57 -18.05 -4.51
N THR A 338 -1.52 -18.72 -4.96
CA THR A 338 -0.13 -18.31 -4.70
C THR A 338 0.63 -18.20 -6.00
N VAL A 339 1.59 -17.27 -6.05
CA VAL A 339 2.48 -17.06 -7.20
C VAL A 339 3.91 -16.99 -6.69
N SER A 340 4.79 -17.87 -7.18
CA SER A 340 6.19 -17.88 -6.77
C SER A 340 6.93 -16.64 -7.28
N ILE A 341 7.85 -16.11 -6.47
CA ILE A 341 8.71 -14.96 -6.79
C ILE A 341 10.16 -15.36 -6.59
N THR A 342 11.05 -14.87 -7.45
CA THR A 342 12.50 -15.22 -7.42
C THR A 342 13.38 -14.03 -7.07
N TYR A 343 12.93 -12.80 -7.28
CA TYR A 343 13.73 -11.59 -7.02
C TYR A 343 14.24 -11.45 -5.57
N PRO A 344 13.57 -11.99 -4.52
CA PRO A 344 14.12 -11.93 -3.16
C PRO A 344 15.41 -12.73 -2.96
N GLN A 345 15.74 -13.61 -3.89
CA GLN A 345 16.98 -14.41 -3.86
C GLN A 345 18.20 -13.61 -4.38
N ASP A 346 17.96 -12.48 -5.06
CA ASP A 346 19.04 -11.59 -5.48
C ASP A 346 19.60 -10.84 -4.26
N LYS A 347 20.89 -11.02 -3.97
CA LYS A 347 21.58 -10.32 -2.87
C LYS A 347 21.58 -8.81 -3.00
N LYS A 348 21.30 -8.28 -4.19
CA LYS A 348 21.23 -6.86 -4.49
C LYS A 348 19.84 -6.29 -4.28
N TRP A 349 18.84 -7.14 -4.07
CA TRP A 349 17.50 -6.72 -3.83
C TRP A 349 17.40 -5.83 -2.58
N ILE A 350 16.71 -4.70 -2.74
CA ILE A 350 16.33 -3.83 -1.63
C ILE A 350 14.98 -4.32 -1.15
N LYS A 351 14.86 -4.67 0.11
CA LYS A 351 13.62 -5.20 0.72
C LYS A 351 12.52 -4.15 0.74
N GLU A 352 12.06 -3.77 -0.44
CA GLU A 352 11.03 -2.76 -0.62
C GLU A 352 10.14 -3.12 -1.82
N ILE A 353 8.83 -3.07 -1.61
CA ILE A 353 7.81 -3.15 -2.64
C ILE A 353 7.12 -1.80 -2.70
N ILE A 354 7.17 -1.17 -3.86
CA ILE A 354 6.53 0.11 -4.12
C ILE A 354 5.29 -0.15 -4.98
N ARG A 355 4.14 0.32 -4.52
CA ARG A 355 2.91 0.29 -5.30
C ARG A 355 2.65 1.68 -5.87
N ASP A 356 2.43 1.76 -7.17
CA ASP A 356 1.86 2.95 -7.78
C ASP A 356 0.33 2.91 -7.59
N GLU A 357 -0.19 3.83 -6.80
CA GLU A 357 -1.62 3.87 -6.47
C GLU A 357 -2.50 4.23 -7.69
N GLU A 358 -1.94 4.93 -8.69
CA GLU A 358 -2.67 5.33 -9.90
C GLU A 358 -2.73 4.20 -10.94
N THR A 359 -1.59 3.58 -11.22
CA THR A 359 -1.50 2.49 -12.22
C THR A 359 -1.81 1.12 -11.62
N GLN A 360 -1.84 1.00 -10.30
CA GLN A 360 -2.00 -0.25 -9.54
C GLN A 360 -0.88 -1.28 -9.77
N LEU A 361 0.25 -0.85 -10.30
CA LEU A 361 1.41 -1.68 -10.56
C LEU A 361 2.35 -1.74 -9.36
N PHE A 362 3.12 -2.83 -9.31
CA PHE A 362 4.07 -3.09 -8.25
C PHE A 362 5.50 -3.09 -8.77
N TYR A 363 6.37 -2.49 -7.99
CA TYR A 363 7.77 -2.34 -8.33
C TYR A 363 8.65 -2.74 -7.16
N THR A 364 9.87 -3.10 -7.49
CA THR A 364 10.94 -3.32 -6.52
C THR A 364 12.25 -2.76 -7.04
N LEU A 365 13.25 -2.72 -6.18
CA LEU A 365 14.54 -2.12 -6.47
C LEU A 365 15.67 -3.12 -6.23
N SER A 366 16.68 -3.09 -7.07
CA SER A 366 17.94 -3.79 -6.86
C SER A 366 19.11 -2.82 -6.91
N ASN A 367 20.07 -2.96 -5.99
CA ASN A 367 21.29 -2.16 -5.96
C ASN A 367 22.18 -2.46 -7.17
N THR A 368 22.78 -1.41 -7.75
CA THR A 368 23.90 -1.54 -8.67
C THR A 368 25.17 -0.97 -8.06
N ARG A 369 26.26 -0.96 -8.79
CA ARG A 369 27.49 -0.30 -8.32
C ARG A 369 27.32 1.21 -8.08
N TRP A 370 26.44 1.86 -8.84
CA TRP A 370 26.33 3.32 -8.87
C TRP A 370 24.89 3.85 -8.71
N GLY A 371 23.96 2.99 -8.32
CA GLY A 371 22.55 3.39 -8.18
C GLY A 371 21.62 2.21 -8.04
N TYR A 372 20.51 2.23 -8.75
CA TYR A 372 19.42 1.27 -8.62
C TYR A 372 18.90 0.81 -9.98
N ILE A 373 18.49 -0.45 -10.08
CA ILE A 373 17.59 -0.94 -11.12
C ILE A 373 16.18 -0.92 -10.55
N VAL A 374 15.28 -0.27 -11.25
CA VAL A 374 13.83 -0.31 -10.98
C VAL A 374 13.23 -1.44 -11.79
N GLN A 375 12.52 -2.34 -11.11
CA GLN A 375 11.93 -3.52 -11.71
C GLN A 375 10.42 -3.51 -11.45
N ARG A 376 9.65 -3.75 -12.50
CA ARG A 376 8.21 -4.01 -12.36
C ARG A 376 8.00 -5.48 -12.00
N ILE A 377 7.09 -5.75 -11.09
CA ILE A 377 6.68 -7.11 -10.69
C ILE A 377 5.37 -7.43 -11.39
N ASP A 378 5.35 -8.50 -12.16
CA ASP A 378 4.10 -9.10 -12.63
C ASP A 378 3.54 -9.99 -11.52
N VAL A 379 2.47 -9.55 -10.88
CA VAL A 379 1.83 -10.28 -9.78
C VAL A 379 1.12 -11.55 -10.23
N GLN A 380 0.91 -11.76 -11.53
CA GLN A 380 0.29 -12.97 -12.07
C GLN A 380 1.29 -14.09 -12.27
N THR A 381 2.52 -13.75 -12.68
CA THR A 381 3.60 -14.70 -12.96
C THR A 381 4.67 -14.71 -11.88
N GLY A 382 4.80 -13.64 -11.10
CA GLY A 382 5.88 -13.43 -10.12
C GLY A 382 7.21 -13.00 -10.74
N GLU A 383 7.25 -12.82 -12.05
CA GLU A 383 8.43 -12.39 -12.78
C GLU A 383 8.68 -10.89 -12.61
N THR A 384 9.94 -10.49 -12.75
CA THR A 384 10.33 -9.08 -12.76
C THR A 384 10.86 -8.66 -14.11
N GLN A 385 10.51 -7.44 -14.52
CA GLN A 385 11.02 -6.79 -15.72
C GLN A 385 11.83 -5.56 -15.33
N ASN A 386 13.09 -5.48 -15.79
CA ASN A 386 13.90 -4.27 -15.62
C ASN A 386 13.33 -3.16 -16.50
N LEU A 387 12.99 -2.03 -15.89
CA LEU A 387 12.46 -0.87 -16.61
C LEU A 387 13.55 0.17 -16.86
N ILE A 388 14.29 0.53 -15.83
CA ILE A 388 15.27 1.59 -15.88
C ILE A 388 16.44 1.28 -14.94
N GLU A 389 17.65 1.62 -15.37
CA GLU A 389 18.82 1.71 -14.51
C GLU A 389 19.10 3.17 -14.18
N LEU A 390 18.99 3.50 -12.91
CA LEU A 390 19.26 4.82 -12.38
C LEU A 390 20.73 4.89 -11.95
N GLU A 391 21.61 5.22 -12.89
CA GLU A 391 23.05 5.41 -12.65
C GLU A 391 23.30 6.70 -11.87
N ARG A 392 22.83 6.79 -10.62
CA ARG A 392 22.96 7.95 -9.75
C ARG A 392 23.35 7.54 -8.35
N ALA A 393 24.50 8.02 -7.90
CA ALA A 393 24.87 7.90 -6.49
C ALA A 393 24.03 8.85 -5.62
N PHE A 394 23.84 8.49 -4.34
CA PHE A 394 23.19 9.35 -3.33
C PHE A 394 21.71 9.67 -3.60
N VAL A 395 21.00 8.71 -4.19
CA VAL A 395 19.53 8.75 -4.33
C VAL A 395 18.89 8.19 -3.07
N ASN A 396 17.85 8.87 -2.59
CA ASN A 396 17.03 8.41 -1.46
C ASN A 396 15.57 8.82 -1.64
N ASN A 397 14.72 8.34 -0.73
CA ASN A 397 13.28 8.61 -0.70
C ASN A 397 12.63 8.38 -2.07
N ILE A 398 12.70 7.15 -2.55
CA ILE A 398 12.16 6.75 -3.86
C ILE A 398 10.67 6.47 -3.72
N LYS A 399 9.85 7.10 -4.57
CA LYS A 399 8.40 6.84 -4.66
C LYS A 399 7.99 6.76 -6.12
N ILE A 400 6.91 6.03 -6.42
CA ILE A 400 6.37 5.89 -7.77
C ILE A 400 4.92 6.38 -7.78
N LYS A 401 4.57 7.23 -8.76
CA LYS A 401 3.23 7.75 -8.95
C LYS A 401 2.98 8.01 -10.44
N GLY A 402 1.87 7.46 -10.98
CA GLY A 402 1.44 7.71 -12.36
C GLY A 402 2.46 7.29 -13.43
N GLY A 403 3.22 6.19 -13.20
CA GLY A 403 4.27 5.73 -14.11
C GLY A 403 5.55 6.58 -14.08
N PHE A 404 5.71 7.45 -13.08
CA PHE A 404 6.93 8.20 -12.84
C PHE A 404 7.60 7.77 -11.54
N LEU A 405 8.91 7.59 -11.61
CA LEU A 405 9.78 7.43 -10.45
C LEU A 405 10.18 8.82 -9.95
N TYR A 406 9.89 9.12 -8.70
CA TYR A 406 10.33 10.31 -8.00
C TYR A 406 11.41 9.95 -6.98
N PHE A 407 12.40 10.79 -6.81
CA PHE A 407 13.48 10.55 -5.86
C PHE A 407 14.20 11.85 -5.47
N LEU A 408 14.82 11.83 -4.31
CA LEU A 408 15.73 12.90 -3.88
C LEU A 408 17.16 12.57 -4.33
N GLN A 409 17.76 13.47 -5.09
CA GLN A 409 19.16 13.41 -5.52
C GLN A 409 19.99 14.37 -4.66
N ASN A 410 20.90 13.82 -3.88
CA ASN A 410 21.84 14.63 -3.11
C ASN A 410 23.03 15.08 -3.96
N ASP A 411 23.31 16.38 -3.93
CA ASP A 411 24.45 17.00 -4.61
C ASP A 411 25.35 17.65 -3.54
N PHE A 412 26.63 17.33 -3.57
CA PHE A 412 27.59 17.83 -2.60
C PHE A 412 28.30 19.06 -3.19
N ARG A 413 28.02 20.24 -2.64
CA ARG A 413 28.61 21.51 -3.08
C ARG A 413 29.21 22.25 -1.88
N ASN A 414 30.52 22.57 -1.93
CA ASN A 414 31.20 23.41 -0.95
C ASN A 414 30.93 23.01 0.51
N ASN A 415 30.98 21.70 0.84
CA ASN A 415 30.68 21.13 2.15
C ASN A 415 29.17 21.15 2.53
N ASP A 416 28.29 21.66 1.69
CA ASP A 416 26.85 21.59 1.90
C ASP A 416 26.21 20.45 1.06
N VAL A 417 25.21 19.80 1.61
CA VAL A 417 24.39 18.82 0.88
C VAL A 417 23.13 19.52 0.41
N VAL A 418 22.97 19.63 -0.91
CA VAL A 418 21.76 20.16 -1.52
C VAL A 418 21.01 18.98 -2.16
N SER A 419 19.83 18.72 -1.68
CA SER A 419 18.96 17.67 -2.22
C SER A 419 17.90 18.26 -3.14
N LYS A 420 17.68 17.65 -4.30
CA LYS A 420 16.71 18.07 -5.30
C LYS A 420 15.70 16.95 -5.58
N LEU A 421 14.43 17.32 -5.69
CA LEU A 421 13.42 16.38 -6.14
C LEU A 421 13.50 16.22 -7.66
N GLN A 422 13.76 15.01 -8.09
CA GLN A 422 13.87 14.58 -9.47
C GLN A 422 12.71 13.65 -9.82
N LYS A 423 12.36 13.60 -11.11
CA LYS A 423 11.46 12.57 -11.62
C LYS A 423 11.96 12.02 -12.97
N VAL A 424 11.61 10.78 -13.23
CA VAL A 424 11.90 10.10 -14.49
C VAL A 424 10.73 9.21 -14.84
N ARG A 425 10.36 9.17 -16.12
CA ARG A 425 9.31 8.27 -16.60
C ARG A 425 9.84 6.84 -16.66
N ILE A 426 9.06 5.89 -16.14
CA ILE A 426 9.40 4.46 -16.12
C ILE A 426 8.37 3.59 -16.86
N GLU A 427 7.24 4.16 -17.24
CA GLU A 427 6.16 3.51 -17.99
C GLU A 427 5.78 4.29 -19.26
#